data_53803524a747cb1bad8c2563f722cf26
#
_entry.id   53803524a747cb1bad8c2563f722cf26
#
_cell.length_a   1.000
_cell.length_b   1.000
_cell.length_c   1.000
_cell.angle_alpha   90.00
_cell.angle_beta   90.00
_cell.angle_gamma   90.00
#
_symmetry.space_group_name_H-M   'P 1'
#
loop_
_entity.id
_entity.type
_entity.pdbx_description
1 polymer ?
#
loop_
_entity_poly.entity_id
_entity_poly.type
_entity_poly.pdbx_seq_one_letter_code
_entity_poly.pdbx_strand_id
1 'polypeptide(L)'
;FITANFIAIQRFDILEWVDVQEEVKEQIETYLDNNGVVVNEDHAATKEAIEVYAEVTPNPSVMKFGTNKSLTKTDVEYKNIDEASKSSPLALAIFDFSFVKEVFISDNYVSVTKYDMVEWNDVFTEVRTFIREYLVAGKTIIRELPSEQKITLENNIEESKPKLEGISAEIVAILDEYIKPAVASDGGNIAFRSYDDEHKIVRVILQGACSGCPSSTATLKNGIENLLKEMLPNQINEVIAING
;
A
#
# COMPACT_ATOMS: atom_id res chain seq x y z
N PHE A 1 4.76 -17.44 26.16
CA PHE A 1 4.32 -16.12 25.72
C PHE A 1 4.60 -15.11 26.84
N ILE A 2 5.26 -14.00 26.49
CA ILE A 2 5.70 -12.97 27.44
C ILE A 2 5.20 -11.61 26.97
N THR A 3 4.65 -10.81 27.89
CA THR A 3 4.28 -9.41 27.68
C THR A 3 4.91 -8.53 28.75
N ALA A 4 4.68 -7.21 28.72
CA ALA A 4 5.19 -6.28 29.72
C ALA A 4 4.72 -6.60 31.15
N ASN A 5 3.58 -7.26 31.33
CA ASN A 5 2.92 -7.43 32.64
C ASN A 5 2.62 -8.88 33.01
N PHE A 6 2.81 -9.85 32.11
CA PHE A 6 2.57 -11.25 32.45
C PHE A 6 3.36 -12.22 31.57
N ILE A 7 3.57 -13.42 32.12
CA ILE A 7 4.18 -14.55 31.44
C ILE A 7 3.13 -15.65 31.39
N ALA A 8 2.85 -16.19 30.18
CA ALA A 8 1.98 -17.35 30.00
C ALA A 8 2.85 -18.56 29.62
N ILE A 9 2.73 -19.63 30.37
CA ILE A 9 3.46 -20.89 30.19
C ILE A 9 2.47 -21.99 29.83
N GLN A 10 2.74 -22.72 28.76
CA GLN A 10 2.00 -23.90 28.36
C GLN A 10 2.80 -25.14 28.75
N ARG A 11 2.21 -26.08 29.51
CA ARG A 11 2.81 -27.36 29.83
C ARG A 11 2.55 -28.39 28.74
N PHE A 12 3.36 -29.43 28.70
CA PHE A 12 3.04 -30.68 28.01
C PHE A 12 2.12 -31.55 28.88
N ASP A 13 1.33 -32.41 28.28
CA ASP A 13 0.36 -33.29 28.98
C ASP A 13 1.01 -34.48 29.76
N ILE A 14 2.25 -34.26 30.26
CA ILE A 14 2.99 -35.25 31.05
C ILE A 14 2.83 -35.03 32.55
N LEU A 15 2.66 -33.78 32.99
CA LEU A 15 2.50 -33.38 34.39
C LEU A 15 1.31 -32.47 34.55
N GLU A 16 0.64 -32.53 35.71
CA GLU A 16 -0.44 -31.62 36.04
C GLU A 16 0.09 -30.30 36.61
N TRP A 17 -0.66 -29.17 36.37
CA TRP A 17 -0.22 -27.88 36.90
C TRP A 17 -0.12 -27.86 38.41
N VAL A 18 -1.01 -28.60 39.11
CA VAL A 18 -1.03 -28.72 40.58
C VAL A 18 0.28 -29.25 41.15
N ASP A 19 1.02 -30.04 40.34
CA ASP A 19 2.26 -30.69 40.77
C ASP A 19 3.49 -29.76 40.55
N VAL A 20 3.44 -28.80 39.63
CA VAL A 20 4.60 -28.04 39.20
C VAL A 20 4.47 -26.52 39.33
N GLN A 21 3.29 -25.99 39.60
CA GLN A 21 3.02 -24.57 39.60
C GLN A 21 3.84 -23.78 40.63
N GLU A 22 4.02 -24.32 41.84
CA GLU A 22 4.78 -23.66 42.91
C GLU A 22 6.28 -23.64 42.56
N GLU A 23 6.84 -24.73 42.01
CA GLU A 23 8.21 -24.77 41.58
C GLU A 23 8.49 -23.81 40.43
N VAL A 24 7.61 -23.73 39.44
CA VAL A 24 7.71 -22.80 38.30
C VAL A 24 7.62 -21.35 38.81
N LYS A 25 6.73 -21.06 39.74
CA LYS A 25 6.59 -19.73 40.34
C LYS A 25 7.87 -19.33 41.09
N GLU A 26 8.38 -20.19 41.97
CA GLU A 26 9.62 -19.93 42.74
C GLU A 26 10.83 -19.70 41.84
N GLN A 27 10.94 -20.46 40.75
CA GLN A 27 12.01 -20.28 39.76
C GLN A 27 11.90 -18.91 39.06
N ILE A 28 10.69 -18.51 38.67
CA ILE A 28 10.48 -17.21 38.04
C ILE A 28 10.78 -16.07 39.01
N GLU A 29 10.24 -16.14 40.23
CA GLU A 29 10.47 -15.12 41.27
C GLU A 29 11.97 -15.01 41.59
N THR A 30 12.67 -16.12 41.80
CA THR A 30 14.11 -16.14 42.05
C THR A 30 14.90 -15.54 40.89
N TYR A 31 14.52 -15.82 39.64
CA TYR A 31 15.16 -15.29 38.45
C TYR A 31 14.99 -13.76 38.34
N LEU A 32 13.78 -13.27 38.61
CA LEU A 32 13.46 -11.84 38.57
C LEU A 32 14.12 -11.07 39.72
N ASP A 33 14.15 -11.62 40.94
CA ASP A 33 14.78 -11.02 42.12
C ASP A 33 16.31 -10.89 41.94
N ASN A 34 16.91 -11.78 41.17
CA ASN A 34 18.32 -11.71 40.76
C ASN A 34 18.58 -10.80 39.55
N ASN A 35 17.66 -9.91 39.19
CA ASN A 35 17.70 -9.06 38.01
C ASN A 35 17.89 -9.86 36.69
N GLY A 36 17.29 -11.05 36.60
CA GLY A 36 17.30 -11.85 35.41
C GLY A 36 16.64 -11.12 34.20
N VAL A 37 17.31 -11.15 33.07
CA VAL A 37 16.83 -10.52 31.83
C VAL A 37 15.79 -11.43 31.19
N VAL A 38 14.52 -11.05 31.28
CA VAL A 38 13.37 -11.85 30.78
C VAL A 38 13.28 -11.83 29.25
N VAL A 39 13.65 -10.71 28.65
CA VAL A 39 13.71 -10.54 27.19
C VAL A 39 15.00 -9.81 26.86
N ASN A 40 15.82 -10.41 26.03
CA ASN A 40 17.01 -9.73 25.53
C ASN A 40 16.56 -8.73 24.47
N GLU A 41 16.66 -7.44 24.71
CA GLU A 41 16.23 -6.38 23.78
C GLU A 41 16.94 -6.50 22.41
N ASP A 42 18.16 -7.08 22.39
CA ASP A 42 18.87 -7.40 21.15
C ASP A 42 18.19 -8.51 20.33
N HIS A 43 17.30 -9.31 20.93
CA HIS A 43 16.46 -10.30 20.27
C HIS A 43 14.97 -9.88 20.19
N ALA A 44 14.55 -8.82 20.88
CA ALA A 44 13.18 -8.30 20.81
C ALA A 44 12.83 -7.65 19.45
N ALA A 45 13.84 -7.34 18.65
CA ALA A 45 13.67 -7.05 17.24
C ALA A 45 13.92 -8.33 16.41
N THR A 46 13.09 -9.35 16.53
CA THR A 46 12.81 -10.19 15.36
C THR A 46 12.24 -9.23 14.33
N LYS A 47 13.11 -8.70 13.46
CA LYS A 47 12.65 -8.04 12.22
C LYS A 47 11.69 -9.05 11.61
N GLU A 48 10.39 -8.73 11.64
CA GLU A 48 9.41 -9.55 10.93
C GLU A 48 10.00 -9.83 9.56
N ALA A 49 10.04 -11.11 9.20
CA ALA A 49 10.61 -11.48 7.92
C ALA A 49 9.83 -10.72 6.84
N ILE A 50 10.55 -9.97 6.01
CA ILE A 50 9.91 -9.25 4.92
C ILE A 50 9.40 -10.27 3.92
N GLU A 51 8.08 -10.29 3.76
CA GLU A 51 7.38 -11.13 2.80
C GLU A 51 6.91 -10.28 1.63
N VAL A 52 7.08 -10.81 0.43
CA VAL A 52 6.54 -10.23 -0.80
C VAL A 52 5.83 -11.33 -1.57
N TYR A 53 4.59 -11.08 -1.92
CA TYR A 53 3.73 -12.01 -2.67
C TYR A 53 3.21 -11.33 -3.92
N ALA A 54 3.10 -12.10 -5.01
CA ALA A 54 2.60 -11.62 -6.29
C ALA A 54 1.12 -11.98 -6.43
N GLU A 55 0.31 -11.02 -6.82
CA GLU A 55 -1.14 -11.15 -7.04
C GLU A 55 -1.49 -10.73 -8.46
N VAL A 56 -2.28 -11.56 -9.13
CA VAL A 56 -2.83 -11.23 -10.44
C VAL A 56 -3.88 -10.14 -10.28
N THR A 57 -3.89 -9.18 -11.18
CA THR A 57 -4.88 -8.10 -11.20
C THR A 57 -5.88 -8.30 -12.34
N PRO A 58 -7.04 -7.62 -12.33
CA PRO A 58 -7.97 -7.62 -13.47
C PRO A 58 -7.36 -7.06 -14.77
N ASN A 59 -6.28 -6.28 -14.66
CA ASN A 59 -5.51 -5.79 -15.80
C ASN A 59 -4.37 -6.78 -16.12
N PRO A 60 -4.42 -7.54 -17.23
CA PRO A 60 -3.43 -8.58 -17.54
C PRO A 60 -2.01 -8.04 -17.74
N SER A 61 -1.86 -6.75 -18.03
CA SER A 61 -0.54 -6.12 -18.16
C SER A 61 0.07 -5.75 -16.80
N VAL A 62 -0.68 -5.85 -15.69
CA VAL A 62 -0.25 -5.43 -14.35
C VAL A 62 -0.18 -6.60 -13.39
N MET A 63 0.90 -6.68 -12.63
CA MET A 63 1.06 -7.58 -11.48
C MET A 63 1.24 -6.74 -10.22
N LYS A 64 0.50 -7.09 -9.16
CA LYS A 64 0.62 -6.48 -7.84
C LYS A 64 1.58 -7.31 -6.99
N PHE A 65 2.52 -6.64 -6.33
CA PHE A 65 3.47 -7.21 -5.38
C PHE A 65 3.17 -6.64 -3.99
N GLY A 66 2.39 -7.39 -3.23
CA GLY A 66 2.03 -7.04 -1.85
C GLY A 66 3.17 -7.34 -0.88
N THR A 67 3.26 -6.58 0.21
CA THR A 67 4.27 -6.76 1.26
C THR A 67 3.66 -6.54 2.66
N ASN A 68 4.22 -7.19 3.66
CA ASN A 68 3.90 -6.95 5.07
C ASN A 68 4.59 -5.72 5.66
N LYS A 69 5.27 -4.91 4.84
CA LYS A 69 5.95 -3.68 5.25
C LYS A 69 5.30 -2.47 4.58
N SER A 70 5.07 -1.40 5.36
CA SER A 70 4.69 -0.10 4.78
C SER A 70 5.84 0.46 3.95
N LEU A 71 5.56 0.82 2.71
CA LEU A 71 6.52 1.32 1.72
C LEU A 71 6.52 2.84 1.67
N THR A 72 5.33 3.45 1.69
CA THR A 72 5.14 4.90 1.56
C THR A 72 3.86 5.34 2.26
N LYS A 73 3.79 6.62 2.60
CA LYS A 73 2.56 7.25 3.11
C LYS A 73 1.69 7.87 2.01
N THR A 74 2.23 7.98 0.81
CA THR A 74 1.58 8.65 -0.32
C THR A 74 1.70 7.78 -1.55
N ASP A 75 0.59 7.55 -2.23
CA ASP A 75 0.56 6.80 -3.48
C ASP A 75 1.27 7.57 -4.59
N VAL A 76 2.18 6.91 -5.30
CA VAL A 76 2.98 7.54 -6.35
C VAL A 76 3.08 6.62 -7.56
N GLU A 77 2.84 7.18 -8.75
CA GLU A 77 2.97 6.49 -10.03
C GLU A 77 4.13 7.06 -10.83
N TYR A 78 4.88 6.19 -11.47
CA TYR A 78 6.02 6.49 -12.33
C TYR A 78 5.77 5.89 -13.71
N LYS A 79 5.65 6.75 -14.72
CA LYS A 79 5.39 6.34 -16.11
C LYS A 79 6.65 6.08 -16.91
N ASN A 80 7.78 6.51 -16.39
CA ASN A 80 9.08 6.37 -17.06
C ASN A 80 10.23 6.44 -16.05
N ILE A 81 11.42 6.07 -16.53
CA ILE A 81 12.63 6.05 -15.74
C ILE A 81 13.07 7.45 -15.27
N ASP A 82 12.77 8.50 -16.05
CA ASP A 82 13.15 9.88 -15.72
C ASP A 82 12.37 10.39 -14.51
N GLU A 83 11.10 10.04 -14.39
CA GLU A 83 10.27 10.33 -13.22
C GLU A 83 10.77 9.59 -11.99
N ALA A 84 11.02 8.28 -12.13
CA ALA A 84 11.52 7.44 -11.05
C ALA A 84 12.89 7.90 -10.51
N SER A 85 13.79 8.34 -11.40
CA SER A 85 15.13 8.78 -11.04
C SER A 85 15.14 9.98 -10.09
N LYS A 86 14.11 10.82 -10.14
CA LYS A 86 13.98 12.04 -9.33
C LYS A 86 13.65 11.75 -7.87
N SER A 87 12.81 10.72 -7.60
CA SER A 87 12.26 10.55 -6.26
C SER A 87 12.23 9.12 -5.74
N SER A 88 12.24 8.06 -6.58
CA SER A 88 12.14 6.69 -6.11
C SER A 88 13.27 5.79 -6.56
N PRO A 89 14.27 5.53 -5.70
CA PRO A 89 15.30 4.54 -5.98
C PRO A 89 14.76 3.13 -6.20
N LEU A 90 13.63 2.75 -5.55
CA LEU A 90 12.99 1.46 -5.78
C LEU A 90 12.38 1.38 -7.18
N ALA A 91 11.55 2.38 -7.57
CA ALA A 91 10.95 2.41 -8.90
C ALA A 91 12.04 2.45 -9.99
N LEU A 92 13.08 3.28 -9.81
CA LEU A 92 14.22 3.34 -10.71
C LEU A 92 14.87 1.97 -10.91
N ALA A 93 15.11 1.22 -9.84
CA ALA A 93 15.71 -0.10 -9.92
C ALA A 93 14.75 -1.17 -10.51
N ILE A 94 13.42 -0.98 -10.40
CA ILE A 94 12.44 -1.82 -11.08
C ILE A 94 12.43 -1.53 -12.59
N PHE A 95 12.65 -0.29 -13.02
CA PHE A 95 12.79 0.05 -14.44
C PHE A 95 14.04 -0.54 -15.12
N ASP A 96 15.02 -1.08 -14.36
CA ASP A 96 16.14 -1.84 -14.93
C ASP A 96 15.67 -3.14 -15.61
N PHE A 97 14.49 -3.64 -15.28
CA PHE A 97 13.84 -4.70 -16.06
C PHE A 97 13.27 -4.11 -17.37
N SER A 98 13.82 -4.48 -18.49
CA SER A 98 13.49 -3.92 -19.82
C SER A 98 12.04 -4.07 -20.25
N PHE A 99 11.30 -4.98 -19.62
CA PHE A 99 9.89 -5.20 -19.87
C PHE A 99 8.95 -4.31 -19.02
N VAL A 100 9.49 -3.55 -18.07
CA VAL A 100 8.68 -2.67 -17.21
C VAL A 100 8.33 -1.39 -17.95
N LYS A 101 7.02 -1.08 -17.96
CA LYS A 101 6.46 0.11 -18.58
C LYS A 101 6.14 1.21 -17.56
N GLU A 102 5.50 0.84 -16.45
CA GLU A 102 5.07 1.77 -15.40
C GLU A 102 5.21 1.09 -14.03
N VAL A 103 5.44 1.88 -12.99
CA VAL A 103 5.55 1.42 -11.60
C VAL A 103 4.67 2.30 -10.72
N PHE A 104 3.76 1.68 -9.98
CA PHE A 104 2.95 2.34 -8.99
C PHE A 104 3.31 1.82 -7.58
N ILE A 105 3.56 2.71 -6.64
CA ILE A 105 3.91 2.38 -5.24
C ILE A 105 2.85 2.95 -4.33
N SER A 106 2.27 2.09 -3.51
CA SER A 106 1.30 2.41 -2.47
C SER A 106 1.82 2.00 -1.09
N ASP A 107 0.99 2.14 -0.06
CA ASP A 107 1.39 1.86 1.33
C ASP A 107 2.10 0.51 1.49
N ASN A 108 1.50 -0.57 1.04
CA ASN A 108 2.00 -1.93 1.28
C ASN A 108 2.07 -2.79 0.01
N TYR A 109 2.09 -2.18 -1.17
CA TYR A 109 2.27 -2.91 -2.43
C TYR A 109 2.91 -2.06 -3.52
N VAL A 110 3.48 -2.76 -4.50
CA VAL A 110 3.97 -2.20 -5.75
C VAL A 110 3.20 -2.85 -6.89
N SER A 111 2.58 -2.06 -7.75
CA SER A 111 2.02 -2.57 -9.02
C SER A 111 2.97 -2.25 -10.16
N VAL A 112 3.33 -3.26 -10.90
CA VAL A 112 4.22 -3.14 -12.06
C VAL A 112 3.44 -3.41 -13.32
N THR A 113 3.46 -2.47 -14.25
CA THR A 113 2.89 -2.61 -15.60
C THR A 113 3.99 -3.04 -16.55
N LYS A 114 3.77 -4.10 -17.31
CA LYS A 114 4.70 -4.59 -18.32
C LYS A 114 4.30 -4.18 -19.74
N TYR A 115 5.27 -4.18 -20.65
CA TYR A 115 5.01 -4.22 -22.09
C TYR A 115 4.53 -5.62 -22.51
N ASP A 116 3.86 -5.71 -23.67
CA ASP A 116 3.31 -6.97 -24.20
C ASP A 116 4.36 -7.95 -24.74
N MET A 117 5.65 -7.69 -24.49
CA MET A 117 6.76 -8.51 -24.99
C MET A 117 7.06 -9.75 -24.14
N VAL A 118 6.53 -9.84 -22.92
CA VAL A 118 6.75 -10.94 -21.98
C VAL A 118 5.43 -11.36 -21.33
N GLU A 119 5.37 -12.60 -20.85
CA GLU A 119 4.27 -13.06 -20.00
C GLU A 119 4.64 -12.99 -18.52
N TRP A 120 3.67 -12.63 -17.66
CA TRP A 120 3.92 -12.53 -16.21
C TRP A 120 4.43 -13.84 -15.61
N ASN A 121 3.95 -14.99 -16.09
CA ASN A 121 4.37 -16.31 -15.61
C ASN A 121 5.89 -16.52 -15.73
N ASP A 122 6.54 -15.87 -16.68
CA ASP A 122 7.97 -16.04 -16.93
C ASP A 122 8.82 -15.14 -16.04
N VAL A 123 8.30 -13.99 -15.59
CA VAL A 123 9.10 -12.92 -14.96
C VAL A 123 8.67 -12.55 -13.54
N PHE A 124 7.46 -12.89 -13.09
CA PHE A 124 6.95 -12.43 -11.79
C PHE A 124 7.81 -12.88 -10.60
N THR A 125 8.40 -14.06 -10.67
CA THR A 125 9.25 -14.61 -9.59
C THR A 125 10.52 -13.78 -9.44
N GLU A 126 11.09 -13.33 -10.56
CA GLU A 126 12.30 -12.50 -10.55
C GLU A 126 12.01 -11.12 -9.95
N VAL A 127 10.93 -10.46 -10.38
CA VAL A 127 10.51 -9.15 -9.83
C VAL A 127 10.18 -9.27 -8.34
N ARG A 128 9.43 -10.30 -7.93
CA ARG A 128 9.10 -10.55 -6.52
C ARG A 128 10.35 -10.72 -5.66
N THR A 129 11.30 -11.55 -6.13
CA THR A 129 12.56 -11.79 -5.42
C THR A 129 13.37 -10.52 -5.31
N PHE A 130 13.48 -9.76 -6.39
CA PHE A 130 14.15 -8.47 -6.43
C PHE A 130 13.56 -7.48 -5.42
N ILE A 131 12.24 -7.29 -5.41
CA ILE A 131 11.57 -6.39 -4.46
C ILE A 131 11.85 -6.84 -3.02
N ARG A 132 11.72 -8.14 -2.74
CA ARG A 132 12.00 -8.68 -1.41
C ARG A 132 13.43 -8.40 -0.97
N GLU A 133 14.42 -8.69 -1.80
CA GLU A 133 15.84 -8.44 -1.50
C GLU A 133 16.13 -6.96 -1.30
N TYR A 134 15.52 -6.10 -2.13
CA TYR A 134 15.62 -4.66 -1.99
C TYR A 134 15.12 -4.16 -0.64
N LEU A 135 13.96 -4.66 -0.19
CA LEU A 135 13.35 -4.31 1.09
C LEU A 135 14.11 -4.88 2.28
N VAL A 136 14.62 -6.12 2.19
CA VAL A 136 15.46 -6.76 3.21
C VAL A 136 16.77 -5.99 3.39
N ALA A 137 17.35 -5.50 2.31
CA ALA A 137 18.56 -4.67 2.35
C ALA A 137 18.32 -3.28 2.97
N GLY A 138 17.08 -2.92 3.29
CA GLY A 138 16.72 -1.63 3.90
C GLY A 138 17.01 -0.42 3.02
N LYS A 139 17.04 -0.60 1.70
CA LYS A 139 17.28 0.49 0.75
C LYS A 139 16.12 1.49 0.73
N THR A 140 16.44 2.74 0.39
CA THR A 140 15.46 3.82 0.29
C THR A 140 14.43 3.53 -0.80
N ILE A 141 13.14 3.59 -0.45
CA ILE A 141 12.03 3.37 -1.38
C ILE A 141 11.71 4.66 -2.14
N ILE A 142 11.44 5.72 -1.40
CA ILE A 142 11.21 7.07 -1.93
C ILE A 142 12.14 8.02 -1.18
N ARG A 143 12.83 8.89 -1.88
CA ARG A 143 13.67 9.93 -1.29
C ARG A 143 12.77 11.04 -0.74
N GLU A 144 13.08 11.54 0.45
CA GLU A 144 12.50 12.80 0.90
C GLU A 144 13.00 13.92 -0.02
N LEU A 145 12.05 14.63 -0.62
CA LEU A 145 12.39 15.81 -1.40
C LEU A 145 12.95 16.88 -0.44
N PRO A 146 14.00 17.64 -0.85
CA PRO A 146 14.48 18.79 -0.10
C PRO A 146 13.31 19.71 0.26
N SER A 147 13.38 20.34 1.45
CA SER A 147 12.29 21.16 1.99
C SER A 147 11.79 22.25 1.02
N GLU A 148 12.68 22.80 0.19
CA GLU A 148 12.33 23.82 -0.82
C GLU A 148 11.50 23.22 -1.99
N GLN A 149 11.79 21.97 -2.40
CA GLN A 149 11.01 21.27 -3.43
C GLN A 149 9.68 20.72 -2.84
N LYS A 150 9.69 20.39 -1.55
CA LYS A 150 8.51 19.99 -0.83
C LYS A 150 7.51 21.14 -0.72
N ILE A 151 7.99 22.36 -0.41
CA ILE A 151 7.19 23.58 -0.39
C ILE A 151 6.63 23.90 -1.79
N THR A 152 7.42 23.71 -2.85
CA THR A 152 6.96 23.96 -4.23
C THR A 152 5.96 22.91 -4.69
N LEU A 153 6.13 21.64 -4.29
CA LEU A 153 5.18 20.57 -4.58
C LEU A 153 3.94 20.65 -3.68
N GLU A 154 4.10 20.97 -2.41
CA GLU A 154 2.99 21.20 -1.49
C GLU A 154 2.18 22.43 -1.90
N ASN A 155 2.80 23.52 -2.31
CA ASN A 155 2.12 24.71 -2.84
C ASN A 155 1.39 24.41 -4.17
N ASN A 156 2.01 23.61 -5.07
CA ASN A 156 1.36 23.18 -6.30
C ASN A 156 0.25 22.13 -6.03
N ILE A 157 0.36 21.34 -4.96
CA ILE A 157 -0.65 20.39 -4.51
C ILE A 157 -1.72 21.12 -3.68
N GLU A 158 -1.36 22.14 -2.90
CA GLU A 158 -2.34 22.97 -2.17
C GLU A 158 -3.13 23.90 -3.07
N GLU A 159 -2.51 24.47 -4.13
CA GLU A 159 -3.27 25.20 -5.17
C GLU A 159 -4.13 24.25 -6.03
N SER A 160 -3.79 22.96 -6.13
CA SER A 160 -4.56 21.94 -6.85
C SER A 160 -5.42 21.06 -5.93
N LYS A 161 -5.28 21.11 -4.59
CA LYS A 161 -6.28 20.54 -3.68
C LYS A 161 -7.47 21.49 -3.68
N PRO A 162 -8.62 21.09 -4.27
CA PRO A 162 -9.83 21.86 -4.07
C PRO A 162 -10.05 21.97 -2.55
N LYS A 163 -10.44 23.13 -2.05
CA LYS A 163 -11.00 23.22 -0.71
C LYS A 163 -12.10 22.19 -0.65
N LEU A 164 -11.87 21.11 0.10
CA LEU A 164 -12.82 20.03 0.27
C LEU A 164 -13.92 20.51 1.21
N GLU A 165 -14.82 21.33 0.67
CA GLU A 165 -16.00 21.84 1.37
C GLU A 165 -17.26 21.33 0.65
N GLY A 166 -18.31 21.06 1.38
CA GLY A 166 -19.59 20.61 0.82
C GLY A 166 -19.48 19.28 0.05
N ILE A 167 -20.05 19.24 -1.15
CA ILE A 167 -20.16 18.05 -1.99
C ILE A 167 -18.81 17.40 -2.30
N SER A 168 -17.75 18.18 -2.50
CA SER A 168 -16.42 17.63 -2.77
C SER A 168 -15.89 16.79 -1.60
N ALA A 169 -16.14 17.20 -0.36
CA ALA A 169 -15.74 16.44 0.83
C ALA A 169 -16.55 15.14 0.95
N GLU A 170 -17.85 15.19 0.65
CA GLU A 170 -18.70 14.00 0.65
C GLU A 170 -18.27 12.99 -0.44
N ILE A 171 -17.98 13.48 -1.66
CA ILE A 171 -17.45 12.63 -2.75
C ILE A 171 -16.17 11.92 -2.31
N VAL A 172 -15.21 12.65 -1.73
CA VAL A 172 -13.94 12.05 -1.27
C VAL A 172 -14.19 11.01 -0.19
N ALA A 173 -15.05 11.29 0.79
CA ALA A 173 -15.38 10.33 1.84
C ALA A 173 -15.99 9.03 1.26
N ILE A 174 -16.90 9.15 0.29
CA ILE A 174 -17.50 7.99 -0.39
C ILE A 174 -16.44 7.21 -1.17
N LEU A 175 -15.57 7.89 -1.91
CA LEU A 175 -14.50 7.23 -2.66
C LEU A 175 -13.54 6.51 -1.72
N ASP A 176 -13.16 7.13 -0.60
CA ASP A 176 -12.22 6.55 0.38
C ASP A 176 -12.82 5.34 1.10
N GLU A 177 -14.12 5.39 1.43
CA GLU A 177 -14.78 4.33 2.19
C GLU A 177 -15.18 3.12 1.32
N TYR A 178 -15.72 3.37 0.13
CA TYR A 178 -16.36 2.32 -0.68
C TYR A 178 -15.56 1.88 -1.90
N ILE A 179 -14.80 2.78 -2.53
CA ILE A 179 -14.11 2.50 -3.79
C ILE A 179 -12.64 2.17 -3.60
N LYS A 180 -11.91 2.98 -2.84
CA LYS A 180 -10.47 2.77 -2.64
C LYS A 180 -10.08 1.38 -2.13
N PRO A 181 -10.79 0.77 -1.15
CA PRO A 181 -10.42 -0.56 -0.70
C PRO A 181 -10.52 -1.62 -1.80
N ALA A 182 -11.56 -1.53 -2.64
CA ALA A 182 -11.75 -2.46 -3.76
C ALA A 182 -10.66 -2.29 -4.83
N VAL A 183 -10.38 -1.05 -5.25
CA VAL A 183 -9.34 -0.79 -6.26
C VAL A 183 -7.93 -1.07 -5.75
N ALA A 184 -7.66 -0.87 -4.45
CA ALA A 184 -6.39 -1.24 -3.83
C ALA A 184 -6.21 -2.77 -3.77
N SER A 185 -7.29 -3.53 -3.55
CA SER A 185 -7.28 -4.99 -3.67
C SER A 185 -6.82 -5.42 -5.06
N ASP A 186 -7.27 -4.72 -6.09
CA ASP A 186 -6.93 -4.99 -7.49
C ASP A 186 -5.59 -4.37 -7.94
N GLY A 187 -4.81 -3.80 -7.01
CA GLY A 187 -3.49 -3.22 -7.30
C GLY A 187 -3.53 -1.83 -7.95
N GLY A 188 -4.65 -1.14 -7.86
CA GLY A 188 -4.82 0.22 -8.35
C GLY A 188 -5.12 1.22 -7.25
N ASN A 189 -5.31 2.47 -7.66
CA ASN A 189 -5.77 3.55 -6.80
C ASN A 189 -6.70 4.48 -7.56
N ILE A 190 -7.54 5.19 -6.81
CA ILE A 190 -8.39 6.26 -7.31
C ILE A 190 -8.17 7.51 -6.47
N ALA A 191 -7.96 8.64 -7.13
CA ALA A 191 -7.85 9.93 -6.49
C ALA A 191 -8.92 10.90 -7.02
N PHE A 192 -9.55 11.63 -6.12
CA PHE A 192 -10.43 12.72 -6.49
C PHE A 192 -9.60 13.87 -7.09
N ARG A 193 -10.03 14.40 -8.24
CA ARG A 193 -9.37 15.54 -8.88
C ARG A 193 -10.16 16.82 -8.73
N SER A 194 -11.44 16.80 -9.12
CA SER A 194 -12.30 17.99 -9.05
C SER A 194 -13.76 17.62 -9.17
N TYR A 195 -14.62 18.50 -8.68
CA TYR A 195 -16.06 18.49 -8.89
C TYR A 195 -16.47 19.81 -9.56
N ASP A 196 -17.25 19.70 -10.61
CA ASP A 196 -17.85 20.82 -11.33
C ASP A 196 -19.32 20.93 -10.87
N ASP A 197 -19.61 21.92 -10.05
CA ASP A 197 -20.94 22.11 -9.43
C ASP A 197 -22.01 22.53 -10.45
N GLU A 198 -21.62 23.28 -11.50
CA GLU A 198 -22.54 23.72 -12.53
C GLU A 198 -23.05 22.58 -13.40
N HIS A 199 -22.14 21.70 -13.83
CA HIS A 199 -22.43 20.55 -14.69
C HIS A 199 -22.61 19.26 -13.90
N LYS A 200 -22.29 19.24 -12.58
CA LYS A 200 -22.33 18.06 -11.69
C LYS A 200 -21.44 16.93 -12.18
N ILE A 201 -20.24 17.28 -12.60
CA ILE A 201 -19.26 16.36 -13.15
C ILE A 201 -18.15 16.12 -12.12
N VAL A 202 -17.95 14.85 -11.75
CA VAL A 202 -16.83 14.42 -10.92
C VAL A 202 -15.69 13.97 -11.80
N ARG A 203 -14.47 14.47 -11.56
CA ARG A 203 -13.25 14.00 -12.22
C ARG A 203 -12.40 13.23 -11.23
N VAL A 204 -12.02 12.02 -11.61
CA VAL A 204 -11.17 11.12 -10.82
C VAL A 204 -9.95 10.71 -11.63
N ILE A 205 -8.83 10.46 -10.94
CA ILE A 205 -7.59 9.95 -11.51
C ILE A 205 -7.50 8.48 -11.15
N LEU A 206 -7.29 7.62 -12.15
CA LEU A 206 -7.05 6.20 -11.98
C LEU A 206 -5.54 5.93 -12.09
N GLN A 207 -5.00 5.12 -11.17
CA GLN A 207 -3.58 4.81 -11.09
C GLN A 207 -3.34 3.30 -10.94
N GLY A 208 -2.13 2.84 -11.24
CA GLY A 208 -1.75 1.45 -11.14
C GLY A 208 -2.60 0.55 -12.04
N ALA A 209 -3.09 -0.58 -11.52
CA ALA A 209 -3.88 -1.54 -12.30
C ALA A 209 -5.20 -0.99 -12.86
N CYS A 210 -5.72 0.11 -12.29
CA CYS A 210 -6.95 0.75 -12.77
C CYS A 210 -6.72 1.60 -14.02
N SER A 211 -5.47 1.97 -14.32
CA SER A 211 -5.11 2.74 -15.51
C SER A 211 -4.82 1.81 -16.71
N GLY A 212 -5.06 2.31 -17.91
CA GLY A 212 -4.58 1.68 -19.14
C GLY A 212 -5.40 0.47 -19.68
N CYS A 213 -6.38 -0.06 -18.97
CA CYS A 213 -7.25 -1.12 -19.48
C CYS A 213 -8.65 -0.56 -19.82
N PRO A 214 -9.02 -0.43 -21.12
CA PRO A 214 -10.28 0.21 -21.50
C PRO A 214 -11.54 -0.46 -20.93
N SER A 215 -11.55 -1.78 -20.82
CA SER A 215 -12.70 -2.53 -20.30
C SER A 215 -12.86 -2.39 -18.78
N SER A 216 -11.77 -2.45 -18.01
CA SER A 216 -11.81 -2.27 -16.57
C SER A 216 -12.07 -0.81 -16.20
N THR A 217 -11.47 0.15 -16.92
CA THR A 217 -11.71 1.58 -16.74
C THR A 217 -13.20 1.94 -16.94
N ALA A 218 -13.84 1.42 -17.99
CA ALA A 218 -15.25 1.68 -18.25
C ALA A 218 -16.17 1.08 -17.16
N THR A 219 -15.88 -0.15 -16.74
CA THR A 219 -16.64 -0.82 -15.67
C THR A 219 -16.49 -0.09 -14.34
N LEU A 220 -15.26 0.28 -13.98
CA LEU A 220 -14.98 1.03 -12.75
C LEU A 220 -15.64 2.41 -12.78
N LYS A 221 -15.50 3.18 -13.87
CA LYS A 221 -16.17 4.47 -14.05
C LYS A 221 -17.67 4.36 -13.81
N ASN A 222 -18.33 3.40 -14.45
CA ASN A 222 -19.77 3.20 -14.33
C ASN A 222 -20.17 2.79 -12.91
N GLY A 223 -19.38 1.96 -12.25
CA GLY A 223 -19.59 1.57 -10.84
C GLY A 223 -19.49 2.77 -9.90
N ILE A 224 -18.47 3.61 -10.06
CA ILE A 224 -18.30 4.85 -9.28
C ILE A 224 -19.46 5.82 -9.52
N GLU A 225 -19.83 6.02 -10.78
CA GLU A 225 -20.91 6.92 -11.15
C GLU A 225 -22.24 6.48 -10.53
N ASN A 226 -22.57 5.22 -10.60
CA ASN A 226 -23.80 4.67 -10.02
C ASN A 226 -23.81 4.82 -8.49
N LEU A 227 -22.70 4.50 -7.81
CA LEU A 227 -22.59 4.66 -6.37
C LEU A 227 -22.72 6.12 -5.93
N LEU A 228 -22.01 7.03 -6.61
CA LEU A 228 -22.10 8.46 -6.29
C LEU A 228 -23.49 9.02 -6.54
N LYS A 229 -24.19 8.60 -7.60
CA LYS A 229 -25.58 8.99 -7.87
C LYS A 229 -26.58 8.48 -6.82
N GLU A 230 -26.33 7.26 -6.31
CA GLU A 230 -27.16 6.68 -5.25
C GLU A 230 -26.97 7.40 -3.92
N MET A 231 -25.72 7.70 -3.55
CA MET A 231 -25.39 8.32 -2.26
C MET A 231 -25.58 9.84 -2.26
N LEU A 232 -25.44 10.50 -3.41
CA LEU A 232 -25.58 11.95 -3.59
C LEU A 232 -26.67 12.27 -4.65
N PRO A 233 -27.96 12.02 -4.36
CA PRO A 233 -29.03 12.19 -5.32
C PRO A 233 -29.09 13.61 -5.88
N ASN A 234 -29.23 13.73 -7.20
CA ASN A 234 -29.29 15.00 -7.94
C ASN A 234 -28.02 15.88 -7.86
N GLN A 235 -26.93 15.38 -7.29
CA GLN A 235 -25.66 16.12 -7.21
C GLN A 235 -24.65 15.64 -8.27
N ILE A 236 -24.83 14.46 -8.83
CA ILE A 236 -23.88 13.86 -9.78
C ILE A 236 -24.60 13.55 -11.11
N ASN A 237 -24.09 14.10 -12.20
CA ASN A 237 -24.53 13.78 -13.56
C ASN A 237 -23.62 12.74 -14.21
N GLU A 238 -22.29 12.94 -14.12
CA GLU A 238 -21.31 12.13 -14.80
C GLU A 238 -20.02 12.02 -13.99
N VAL A 239 -19.35 10.88 -14.11
CA VAL A 239 -17.97 10.69 -13.64
C VAL A 239 -17.04 10.61 -14.85
N ILE A 240 -15.96 11.38 -14.85
CA ILE A 240 -14.89 11.32 -15.85
C ILE A 240 -13.67 10.72 -15.19
N ALA A 241 -13.27 9.53 -15.67
CA ALA A 241 -12.05 8.87 -15.26
C ALA A 241 -10.89 9.30 -16.17
N ILE A 242 -9.80 9.72 -15.57
CA ILE A 242 -8.56 10.16 -16.23
C ILE A 242 -7.47 9.19 -15.82
N ASN A 243 -6.72 8.65 -16.76
CA ASN A 243 -5.54 7.84 -16.43
C ASN A 243 -4.45 8.76 -15.86
N GLY A 244 -3.94 8.39 -14.70
CA GLY A 244 -2.90 9.12 -13.97
C GLY A 244 -1.60 9.25 -14.73
#